data_90c7b65637e9db040d2ba76d099c9f68
#
_entry.id   90c7b65637e9db040d2ba76d099c9f68
#
_cell.length_a   1.000
_cell.length_b   1.000
_cell.length_c   1.000
_cell.angle_alpha   90.00
_cell.angle_beta   90.00
_cell.angle_gamma   90.00
#
_symmetry.space_group_name_H-M   'P 1'
#
loop_
_entity.id
_entity.type
_entity.pdbx_description
1 polymer ?
#
loop_
_entity_poly.entity_id
_entity_poly.type
_entity_poly.pdbx_seq_one_letter_code
_entity_poly.pdbx_strand_id
1 'polypeptide(L)'
;IPLCLVGSEMCIRDSVRTGPKEPKHDGISFLLIDMDHKGVSTKPITLISGKSPFCETFFDDVEVPKENLIGDLNKGWTIAKKLLQHERKFISNFGLAAAMGSKKDVVSIAKKHFGELDGEIANPIFRSKVIDHKMKEHAFGLTLQRAGDEGGKASAVASMFKYYGTEHNKRRHELMVAASGINGLAWDGDEFDQDEKNLTRAWLRTK
;
A
#
# COMPACT_ATOMS: atom_id res chain seq x y z
N ILE A 1 21.28 -4.88 -2.73
CA ILE A 1 20.17 -5.21 -3.65
C ILE A 1 18.99 -4.36 -3.17
N PRO A 2 18.50 -3.38 -3.96
CA PRO A 2 17.30 -2.67 -3.57
C PRO A 2 16.15 -3.69 -3.50
N LEU A 3 15.51 -3.78 -2.34
CA LEU A 3 14.30 -4.56 -2.13
C LEU A 3 13.19 -3.93 -2.98
N CYS A 4 13.11 -4.35 -4.21
CA CYS A 4 11.97 -4.10 -5.06
C CYS A 4 10.88 -5.09 -4.65
N LEU A 5 9.87 -4.61 -3.94
CA LEU A 5 8.73 -5.41 -3.51
C LEU A 5 7.75 -5.65 -4.67
N VAL A 6 8.25 -6.29 -5.71
CA VAL A 6 7.42 -7.16 -6.53
C VAL A 6 8.10 -8.51 -6.44
N GLY A 7 7.68 -9.31 -5.45
CA GLY A 7 8.16 -10.65 -5.19
C GLY A 7 9.70 -10.72 -5.14
N SER A 8 10.27 -11.02 -4.00
CA SER A 8 11.67 -11.37 -3.81
C SER A 8 12.04 -12.66 -4.57
N GLU A 9 11.42 -12.90 -5.68
CA GLU A 9 11.44 -14.15 -6.41
C GLU A 9 12.20 -13.91 -7.70
N MET A 10 13.00 -14.85 -8.04
CA MET A 10 13.88 -14.85 -9.22
C MET A 10 13.13 -14.66 -10.55
N CYS A 11 11.80 -14.55 -10.53
CA CYS A 11 10.97 -14.41 -11.72
C CYS A 11 9.88 -13.35 -11.55
N ILE A 12 9.70 -12.49 -12.55
CA ILE A 12 8.57 -11.58 -12.66
C ILE A 12 7.53 -12.14 -13.64
N ARG A 13 6.25 -11.84 -13.37
CA ARG A 13 5.13 -12.15 -14.27
C ARG A 13 4.78 -10.90 -15.06
N ASP A 14 4.86 -10.97 -16.37
CA ASP A 14 4.56 -9.84 -17.23
C ASP A 14 3.61 -10.18 -18.37
N SER A 15 2.89 -9.16 -18.84
CA SER A 15 2.01 -9.22 -19.99
C SER A 15 2.70 -8.59 -21.20
N VAL A 16 2.95 -9.39 -22.21
CA VAL A 16 3.67 -8.97 -23.43
C VAL A 16 2.77 -9.08 -24.66
N ARG A 17 3.01 -8.23 -25.63
CA ARG A 17 2.29 -8.31 -26.90
C ARG A 17 2.99 -9.29 -27.84
N THR A 18 2.27 -10.34 -28.16
CA THR A 18 2.75 -11.43 -29.03
C THR A 18 1.94 -11.59 -30.33
N GLY A 19 0.84 -10.84 -30.45
CA GLY A 19 -0.05 -10.91 -31.58
C GLY A 19 -0.56 -9.53 -32.03
N PRO A 20 -1.58 -9.47 -32.90
CA PRO A 20 -2.09 -8.25 -33.46
C PRO A 20 -2.60 -7.26 -32.40
N LYS A 21 -2.62 -5.97 -32.76
CA LYS A 21 -3.11 -4.89 -31.86
C LYS A 21 -4.63 -4.83 -31.77
N GLU A 22 -5.32 -5.37 -32.77
CA GLU A 22 -6.78 -5.43 -32.84
C GLU A 22 -7.27 -6.89 -32.88
N PRO A 23 -8.27 -7.23 -32.05
CA PRO A 23 -8.84 -6.43 -30.94
C PRO A 23 -7.83 -6.16 -29.82
N LYS A 24 -7.97 -5.04 -29.11
CA LYS A 24 -6.99 -4.49 -28.16
C LYS A 24 -6.41 -5.49 -27.13
N HIS A 25 -7.22 -6.43 -26.67
CA HIS A 25 -6.83 -7.39 -25.64
C HIS A 25 -6.46 -8.77 -26.19
N ASP A 26 -6.71 -9.03 -27.46
CA ASP A 26 -6.17 -10.20 -28.13
C ASP A 26 -4.72 -9.94 -28.53
N GLY A 27 -3.92 -10.99 -28.62
CA GLY A 27 -2.50 -10.83 -28.90
C GLY A 27 -1.65 -10.42 -27.70
N ILE A 28 -2.19 -10.52 -26.48
CA ILE A 28 -1.43 -10.38 -25.23
C ILE A 28 -1.19 -11.77 -24.65
N SER A 29 0.06 -12.08 -24.35
CA SER A 29 0.48 -13.30 -23.65
C SER A 29 1.00 -12.97 -22.25
N PHE A 30 1.03 -13.95 -21.38
CA PHE A 30 1.47 -13.81 -20.01
C PHE A 30 2.68 -14.71 -19.76
N LEU A 31 3.81 -14.11 -19.40
CA LEU A 31 5.11 -14.80 -19.31
C LEU A 31 5.68 -14.75 -17.90
N LEU A 32 6.46 -15.77 -17.53
CA LEU A 32 7.39 -15.71 -16.42
C LEU A 32 8.77 -15.34 -16.97
N ILE A 33 9.33 -14.26 -16.47
CA ILE A 33 10.63 -13.73 -16.90
C ILE A 33 11.60 -13.86 -15.74
N ASP A 34 12.76 -14.46 -16.01
CA ASP A 34 13.84 -14.55 -15.03
C ASP A 34 14.46 -13.17 -14.80
N MET A 35 14.46 -12.73 -13.56
CA MET A 35 15.00 -11.42 -13.20
C MET A 35 16.52 -11.35 -13.16
N ASP A 36 17.19 -12.52 -13.12
CA ASP A 36 18.66 -12.62 -13.20
C ASP A 36 19.17 -12.64 -14.65
N HIS A 37 18.26 -12.59 -15.65
CA HIS A 37 18.65 -12.53 -17.04
C HIS A 37 19.43 -11.25 -17.34
N LYS A 38 20.53 -11.35 -18.11
CA LYS A 38 21.44 -10.24 -18.45
C LYS A 38 20.77 -9.03 -19.11
N GLY A 39 19.64 -9.25 -19.80
CA GLY A 39 18.83 -8.20 -20.44
C GLY A 39 17.81 -7.56 -19.51
N VAL A 40 17.74 -7.95 -18.24
CA VAL A 40 16.83 -7.37 -17.25
C VAL A 40 17.61 -6.39 -16.37
N SER A 41 17.10 -5.17 -16.26
CA SER A 41 17.65 -4.17 -15.35
C SER A 41 16.53 -3.45 -14.59
N THR A 42 16.85 -2.97 -13.39
CA THR A 42 15.89 -2.27 -12.54
C THR A 42 16.45 -0.92 -12.11
N LYS A 43 15.58 0.09 -12.07
CA LYS A 43 15.91 1.43 -11.58
C LYS A 43 14.99 1.80 -10.42
N PRO A 44 15.54 2.13 -9.23
CA PRO A 44 14.73 2.52 -8.08
C PRO A 44 13.91 3.79 -8.35
N ILE A 45 12.65 3.81 -7.88
CA ILE A 45 11.81 5.01 -7.86
C ILE A 45 11.79 5.52 -6.42
N THR A 46 12.53 6.60 -6.16
CA THR A 46 12.58 7.22 -4.83
C THR A 46 11.31 8.03 -4.59
N LEU A 47 10.59 7.69 -3.55
CA LEU A 47 9.38 8.39 -3.11
C LEU A 47 9.74 9.59 -2.23
N ILE A 48 8.77 10.49 -2.04
CA ILE A 48 8.89 11.65 -1.14
C ILE A 48 9.24 11.25 0.30
N SER A 49 8.94 10.02 0.71
CA SER A 49 9.33 9.44 2.02
C SER A 49 10.81 9.08 2.13
N GLY A 50 11.61 9.28 1.07
CA GLY A 50 13.02 8.90 0.99
C GLY A 50 13.27 7.40 0.77
N LYS A 51 12.22 6.58 0.67
CA LYS A 51 12.32 5.14 0.40
C LYS A 51 11.96 4.83 -1.03
N SER A 52 12.51 3.73 -1.55
CA SER A 52 12.22 3.21 -2.89
C SER A 52 11.61 1.80 -2.80
N PRO A 53 10.30 1.69 -2.47
CA PRO A 53 9.62 0.40 -2.47
C PRO A 53 9.18 -0.04 -3.87
N PHE A 54 9.39 0.79 -4.88
CA PHE A 54 9.07 0.53 -6.28
C PHE A 54 10.30 0.72 -7.15
N CYS A 55 10.29 0.06 -8.31
CA CYS A 55 11.30 0.26 -9.36
C CYS A 55 10.63 0.27 -10.74
N GLU A 56 11.31 0.85 -11.70
CA GLU A 56 11.12 0.59 -13.12
C GLU A 56 11.91 -0.67 -13.47
N THR A 57 11.32 -1.56 -14.28
CA THR A 57 12.01 -2.72 -14.82
C THR A 57 12.13 -2.56 -16.33
N PHE A 58 13.32 -2.79 -16.84
CA PHE A 58 13.64 -2.71 -18.27
C PHE A 58 14.00 -4.09 -18.78
N PHE A 59 13.51 -4.40 -19.97
CA PHE A 59 13.78 -5.64 -20.67
C PHE A 59 14.42 -5.29 -22.02
N ASP A 60 15.64 -5.72 -22.22
CA ASP A 60 16.39 -5.49 -23.44
C ASP A 60 16.85 -6.84 -24.00
N ASP A 61 16.28 -7.24 -25.13
CA ASP A 61 16.53 -8.51 -25.82
C ASP A 61 16.48 -9.73 -24.86
N VAL A 62 15.48 -9.78 -24.01
CA VAL A 62 15.29 -10.88 -23.06
C VAL A 62 14.64 -12.06 -23.75
N GLU A 63 15.37 -13.16 -23.86
CA GLU A 63 14.87 -14.42 -24.35
C GLU A 63 14.14 -15.18 -23.24
N VAL A 64 12.88 -15.55 -23.49
CA VAL A 64 12.05 -16.28 -22.52
C VAL A 64 11.73 -17.66 -23.08
N PRO A 65 12.05 -18.76 -22.36
CA PRO A 65 11.70 -20.12 -22.76
C PRO A 65 10.19 -20.28 -22.98
N LYS A 66 9.78 -21.09 -23.96
CA LYS A 66 8.36 -21.31 -24.30
C LYS A 66 7.56 -21.90 -23.15
N GLU A 67 8.18 -22.72 -22.32
CA GLU A 67 7.62 -23.32 -21.10
C GLU A 67 7.24 -22.29 -20.03
N ASN A 68 7.80 -21.09 -20.09
CA ASN A 68 7.47 -19.99 -19.21
C ASN A 68 6.21 -19.21 -19.67
N LEU A 69 5.59 -19.61 -20.78
CA LEU A 69 4.28 -19.10 -21.18
C LEU A 69 3.20 -19.62 -20.24
N ILE A 70 2.47 -18.72 -19.61
CA ILE A 70 1.34 -19.08 -18.74
C ILE A 70 0.05 -19.07 -19.57
N GLY A 71 -0.55 -20.26 -19.73
CA GLY A 71 -1.75 -20.45 -20.56
C GLY A 71 -1.46 -20.40 -22.06
N ASP A 72 -2.47 -20.06 -22.84
CA ASP A 72 -2.37 -20.07 -24.30
C ASP A 72 -1.75 -18.77 -24.84
N LEU A 73 -1.02 -18.90 -25.96
CA LEU A 73 -0.49 -17.75 -26.68
C LEU A 73 -1.62 -16.78 -27.08
N ASN A 74 -1.39 -15.51 -26.88
CA ASN A 74 -2.35 -14.42 -27.16
C ASN A 74 -3.60 -14.39 -26.25
N LYS A 75 -3.68 -15.18 -25.17
CA LYS A 75 -4.82 -15.23 -24.24
C LYS A 75 -4.48 -14.77 -22.81
N GLY A 76 -3.32 -14.18 -22.61
CA GLY A 76 -2.81 -13.73 -21.31
C GLY A 76 -3.66 -12.67 -20.60
N TRP A 77 -4.45 -11.88 -21.34
CA TRP A 77 -5.32 -10.85 -20.73
C TRP A 77 -6.33 -11.42 -19.73
N THR A 78 -6.87 -12.61 -20.00
CA THR A 78 -7.79 -13.29 -19.09
C THR A 78 -7.08 -13.71 -17.79
N ILE A 79 -5.83 -14.14 -17.89
CA ILE A 79 -4.97 -14.51 -16.76
C ILE A 79 -4.66 -13.27 -15.93
N ALA A 80 -4.24 -12.17 -16.56
CA ALA A 80 -3.96 -10.91 -15.89
C ALA A 80 -5.20 -10.40 -15.12
N LYS A 81 -6.40 -10.46 -15.69
CA LYS A 81 -7.64 -10.09 -14.99
C LYS A 81 -7.90 -10.95 -13.75
N LYS A 82 -7.69 -12.26 -13.82
CA LYS A 82 -7.84 -13.15 -12.67
C LYS A 82 -6.83 -12.84 -11.58
N LEU A 83 -5.57 -12.61 -11.95
CA LEU A 83 -4.52 -12.22 -11.01
C LEU A 83 -4.89 -10.92 -10.26
N LEU A 84 -5.32 -9.89 -10.97
CA LEU A 84 -5.75 -8.61 -10.38
C LEU A 84 -6.97 -8.77 -9.44
N GLN A 85 -7.87 -9.72 -9.71
CA GLN A 85 -8.98 -10.02 -8.78
C GLN A 85 -8.47 -10.63 -7.46
N HIS A 86 -7.49 -11.55 -7.53
CA HIS A 86 -6.86 -12.12 -6.34
C HIS A 86 -6.08 -11.08 -5.55
N GLU A 87 -5.33 -10.22 -6.24
CA GLU A 87 -4.60 -9.12 -5.62
C GLU A 87 -5.53 -8.16 -4.88
N ARG A 88 -6.65 -7.76 -5.46
CA ARG A 88 -7.66 -6.91 -4.79
C ARG A 88 -8.16 -7.53 -3.48
N LYS A 89 -8.45 -8.84 -3.49
CA LYS A 89 -8.88 -9.55 -2.28
C LYS A 89 -7.76 -9.58 -1.23
N PHE A 90 -6.54 -9.85 -1.65
CA PHE A 90 -5.38 -9.89 -0.77
C PHE A 90 -5.11 -8.53 -0.14
N ILE A 91 -5.08 -7.44 -0.94
CA ILE A 91 -4.85 -6.08 -0.46
C ILE A 91 -5.96 -5.64 0.51
N SER A 92 -7.22 -6.00 0.24
CA SER A 92 -8.33 -5.70 1.15
C SER A 92 -8.14 -6.36 2.52
N ASN A 93 -7.74 -7.63 2.54
CA ASN A 93 -7.51 -8.36 3.79
C ASN A 93 -6.24 -7.87 4.52
N PHE A 94 -5.16 -7.61 3.79
CA PHE A 94 -3.89 -7.12 4.35
C PHE A 94 -4.02 -5.68 4.87
N GLY A 95 -4.74 -4.82 4.14
CA GLY A 95 -5.03 -3.45 4.58
C GLY A 95 -5.81 -3.41 5.89
N LEU A 96 -6.77 -4.32 6.06
CA LEU A 96 -7.52 -4.48 7.31
C LEU A 96 -6.60 -4.95 8.46
N ALA A 97 -5.78 -5.97 8.22
CA ALA A 97 -4.84 -6.48 9.21
C ALA A 97 -3.78 -5.43 9.60
N ALA A 98 -3.27 -4.65 8.65
CA ALA A 98 -2.32 -3.58 8.91
C ALA A 98 -2.95 -2.41 9.69
N ALA A 99 -4.21 -2.08 9.43
CA ALA A 99 -4.95 -1.08 10.18
C ALA A 99 -5.19 -1.51 11.64
N MET A 100 -5.45 -2.81 11.87
CA MET A 100 -5.65 -3.38 13.20
C MET A 100 -4.34 -3.64 13.97
N GLY A 101 -3.22 -3.84 13.26
CA GLY A 101 -1.91 -4.23 13.85
C GLY A 101 -0.96 -3.09 14.20
N SER A 102 -1.30 -1.84 13.95
CA SER A 102 -0.41 -0.71 14.23
C SER A 102 -0.26 -0.45 15.73
N LYS A 103 0.95 -0.70 16.24
CA LYS A 103 1.32 -0.48 17.66
C LYS A 103 1.28 0.99 18.11
N LYS A 104 1.31 1.96 17.19
CA LYS A 104 1.28 3.39 17.52
C LYS A 104 -0.12 3.94 17.30
N ASP A 105 -0.80 4.23 18.40
CA ASP A 105 -2.10 4.86 18.38
C ASP A 105 -1.98 6.39 18.46
N VAL A 106 -2.85 7.10 17.73
CA VAL A 106 -2.94 8.56 17.77
C VAL A 106 -3.14 9.07 19.20
N VAL A 107 -3.90 8.34 20.02
CA VAL A 107 -4.18 8.72 21.42
C VAL A 107 -2.90 8.73 22.24
N SER A 108 -2.08 7.68 22.13
CA SER A 108 -0.83 7.57 22.90
C SER A 108 0.18 8.67 22.52
N ILE A 109 0.29 8.98 21.23
CA ILE A 109 1.15 10.07 20.76
C ILE A 109 0.62 11.42 21.25
N ALA A 110 -0.70 11.64 21.15
CA ALA A 110 -1.29 12.89 21.62
C ALA A 110 -1.15 13.09 23.13
N LYS A 111 -1.31 12.04 23.95
CA LYS A 111 -1.06 12.10 25.39
C LYS A 111 0.40 12.40 25.72
N LYS A 112 1.35 11.79 24.98
CA LYS A 112 2.79 12.06 25.14
C LYS A 112 3.13 13.54 24.96
N HIS A 113 2.52 14.21 23.96
CA HIS A 113 2.91 15.58 23.59
C HIS A 113 2.01 16.67 24.19
N PHE A 114 0.72 16.42 24.38
CA PHE A 114 -0.22 17.39 24.99
C PHE A 114 -0.46 17.16 26.48
N GLY A 115 0.04 16.04 27.04
CA GLY A 115 -0.27 15.63 28.40
C GLY A 115 -1.59 14.88 28.53
N GLU A 116 -1.83 14.38 29.74
CA GLU A 116 -3.02 13.63 30.13
C GLU A 116 -3.71 14.31 31.33
N LEU A 117 -5.02 14.43 31.28
CA LEU A 117 -5.86 14.92 32.36
C LEU A 117 -7.05 13.96 32.50
N ASP A 118 -7.22 13.37 33.66
CA ASP A 118 -8.31 12.41 33.98
C ASP A 118 -8.42 11.24 32.97
N GLY A 119 -7.27 10.74 32.51
CA GLY A 119 -7.24 9.65 31.54
C GLY A 119 -7.43 10.07 30.08
N GLU A 120 -7.65 11.35 29.80
CA GLU A 120 -7.90 11.90 28.47
C GLU A 120 -6.75 12.78 27.96
N ILE A 121 -6.74 13.08 26.66
CA ILE A 121 -5.81 14.07 26.07
C ILE A 121 -6.11 15.45 26.67
N ALA A 122 -5.12 16.08 27.29
CA ALA A 122 -5.30 17.35 28.01
C ALA A 122 -5.76 18.50 27.10
N ASN A 123 -5.35 18.50 25.81
CA ASN A 123 -5.78 19.51 24.84
C ASN A 123 -7.19 19.17 24.31
N PRO A 124 -8.26 19.94 24.67
CA PRO A 124 -9.63 19.59 24.32
C PRO A 124 -9.92 19.70 22.82
N ILE A 125 -9.28 20.65 22.13
CA ILE A 125 -9.45 20.83 20.68
C ILE A 125 -8.85 19.65 19.93
N PHE A 126 -7.66 19.21 20.31
CA PHE A 126 -7.02 18.07 19.69
C PHE A 126 -7.74 16.77 20.04
N ARG A 127 -8.19 16.61 21.28
CA ARG A 127 -9.02 15.49 21.73
C ARG A 127 -10.26 15.32 20.86
N SER A 128 -10.97 16.39 20.55
CA SER A 128 -12.14 16.36 19.67
C SER A 128 -11.81 15.82 18.27
N LYS A 129 -10.65 16.22 17.69
CA LYS A 129 -10.19 15.70 16.39
C LYS A 129 -9.86 14.19 16.43
N VAL A 130 -9.28 13.72 17.53
CA VAL A 130 -8.98 12.31 17.75
C VAL A 130 -10.25 11.50 17.92
N ILE A 131 -11.23 12.01 18.67
CA ILE A 131 -12.54 11.36 18.85
C ILE A 131 -13.25 11.20 17.50
N ASP A 132 -13.34 12.28 16.71
CA ASP A 132 -13.93 12.21 15.35
C ASP A 132 -13.25 11.15 14.47
N HIS A 133 -11.92 11.09 14.52
CA HIS A 133 -11.16 10.07 13.80
C HIS A 133 -11.51 8.66 14.28
N LYS A 134 -11.56 8.42 15.60
CA LYS A 134 -11.90 7.11 16.18
C LYS A 134 -13.32 6.68 15.88
N MET A 135 -14.29 7.60 15.89
CA MET A 135 -15.67 7.31 15.49
C MET A 135 -15.73 6.85 14.03
N LYS A 136 -15.02 7.51 13.13
CA LYS A 136 -14.95 7.14 11.71
C LYS A 136 -14.23 5.79 11.51
N GLU A 137 -13.15 5.53 12.26
CA GLU A 137 -12.45 4.25 12.27
C GLU A 137 -13.38 3.11 12.66
N HIS A 138 -14.15 3.30 13.73
CA HIS A 138 -15.11 2.30 14.21
C HIS A 138 -16.23 2.05 13.19
N ALA A 139 -16.84 3.09 12.66
CA ALA A 139 -17.89 2.98 11.63
C ALA A 139 -17.39 2.27 10.37
N PHE A 140 -16.14 2.54 9.96
CA PHE A 140 -15.51 1.86 8.84
C PHE A 140 -15.28 0.37 9.13
N GLY A 141 -14.82 0.04 10.35
CA GLY A 141 -14.67 -1.34 10.80
C GLY A 141 -15.98 -2.14 10.72
N LEU A 142 -17.08 -1.55 11.21
CA LEU A 142 -18.41 -2.17 11.11
C LEU A 142 -18.88 -2.36 9.66
N THR A 143 -18.56 -1.42 8.79
CA THR A 143 -18.89 -1.50 7.36
C THR A 143 -18.10 -2.63 6.67
N LEU A 144 -16.83 -2.79 7.01
CA LEU A 144 -15.99 -3.90 6.52
C LEU A 144 -16.52 -5.25 7.00
N GLN A 145 -16.89 -5.35 8.28
CA GLN A 145 -17.47 -6.57 8.85
C GLN A 145 -18.75 -6.94 8.13
N ARG A 146 -19.70 -6.01 7.98
CA ARG A 146 -20.97 -6.25 7.26
C ARG A 146 -20.72 -6.73 5.82
N ALA A 147 -19.79 -6.11 5.09
CA ALA A 147 -19.48 -6.53 3.73
C ALA A 147 -18.83 -7.94 3.68
N GLY A 148 -18.10 -8.33 4.72
CA GLY A 148 -17.59 -9.68 4.88
C GLY A 148 -18.71 -10.71 5.08
N ASP A 149 -19.67 -10.40 5.97
CA ASP A 149 -20.82 -11.25 6.30
C ASP A 149 -21.75 -11.45 5.08
N GLU A 150 -21.88 -10.44 4.21
CA GLU A 150 -22.63 -10.53 2.95
C GLU A 150 -21.93 -11.35 1.86
N GLY A 151 -20.82 -12.03 2.18
CA GLY A 151 -20.10 -12.95 1.29
C GLY A 151 -19.41 -12.27 0.11
N GLY A 152 -19.03 -11.00 0.24
CA GLY A 152 -18.30 -10.25 -0.77
C GLY A 152 -19.08 -9.95 -2.05
N LYS A 153 -20.38 -10.16 -2.07
CA LYS A 153 -21.25 -9.82 -3.20
C LYS A 153 -21.43 -8.30 -3.40
N ALA A 154 -21.08 -7.52 -2.40
CA ALA A 154 -21.14 -6.06 -2.45
C ALA A 154 -19.96 -5.45 -3.24
N SER A 155 -19.88 -5.70 -4.54
CA SER A 155 -18.80 -5.19 -5.39
C SER A 155 -18.71 -3.65 -5.40
N ALA A 156 -19.83 -2.95 -5.26
CA ALA A 156 -19.90 -1.50 -5.18
C ALA A 156 -19.32 -0.97 -3.86
N VAL A 157 -19.65 -1.59 -2.73
CA VAL A 157 -19.13 -1.23 -1.41
C VAL A 157 -17.64 -1.52 -1.31
N ALA A 158 -17.17 -2.66 -1.84
CA ALA A 158 -15.74 -3.00 -1.89
C ALA A 158 -14.90 -1.97 -2.65
N SER A 159 -15.46 -1.31 -3.66
CA SER A 159 -14.76 -0.28 -4.43
C SER A 159 -14.44 0.97 -3.60
N MET A 160 -15.26 1.32 -2.62
CA MET A 160 -15.01 2.46 -1.75
C MET A 160 -13.99 2.15 -0.64
N PHE A 161 -13.76 0.87 -0.31
CA PHE A 161 -12.88 0.50 0.82
C PHE A 161 -11.46 0.98 0.63
N LYS A 162 -10.91 0.87 -0.56
CA LYS A 162 -9.57 1.37 -0.85
C LYS A 162 -9.51 2.88 -0.66
N TYR A 163 -10.43 3.62 -1.25
CA TYR A 163 -10.47 5.07 -1.15
C TYR A 163 -10.63 5.52 0.30
N TYR A 164 -11.69 5.06 0.97
CA TYR A 164 -11.98 5.46 2.34
C TYR A 164 -10.87 5.04 3.32
N GLY A 165 -10.38 3.80 3.20
CA GLY A 165 -9.31 3.29 4.04
C GLY A 165 -7.99 4.05 3.87
N THR A 166 -7.63 4.42 2.63
CA THR A 166 -6.42 5.22 2.38
C THR A 166 -6.56 6.66 2.91
N GLU A 167 -7.71 7.32 2.72
CA GLU A 167 -7.94 8.66 3.28
C GLU A 167 -7.98 8.64 4.83
N HIS A 168 -8.56 7.59 5.41
CA HIS A 168 -8.57 7.41 6.85
C HIS A 168 -7.14 7.21 7.41
N ASN A 169 -6.33 6.37 6.75
CA ASN A 169 -4.94 6.17 7.12
C ASN A 169 -4.09 7.45 6.97
N LYS A 170 -4.31 8.21 5.91
CA LYS A 170 -3.68 9.51 5.70
C LYS A 170 -4.03 10.48 6.84
N ARG A 171 -5.32 10.59 7.18
CA ARG A 171 -5.79 11.41 8.30
C ARG A 171 -5.19 11.00 9.64
N ARG A 172 -5.05 9.70 9.87
CA ARG A 172 -4.39 9.17 11.07
C ARG A 172 -2.96 9.68 11.20
N HIS A 173 -2.15 9.57 10.13
CA HIS A 173 -0.77 10.04 10.14
C HIS A 173 -0.68 11.58 10.27
N GLU A 174 -1.60 12.31 9.67
CA GLU A 174 -1.70 13.77 9.86
C GLU A 174 -1.94 14.15 11.32
N LEU A 175 -2.83 13.43 12.00
CA LEU A 175 -3.06 13.65 13.43
C LEU A 175 -1.82 13.32 14.28
N MET A 176 -1.13 12.22 13.97
CA MET A 176 0.09 11.86 14.69
C MET A 176 1.21 12.89 14.52
N VAL A 177 1.45 13.36 13.30
CA VAL A 177 2.42 14.43 13.02
C VAL A 177 2.01 15.74 13.70
N ALA A 178 0.72 16.13 13.62
CA ALA A 178 0.21 17.33 14.28
C ALA A 178 0.31 17.24 15.80
N ALA A 179 0.14 16.06 16.40
CA ALA A 179 0.34 15.86 17.84
C ALA A 179 1.80 16.03 18.26
N SER A 180 2.74 15.59 17.42
CA SER A 180 4.18 15.66 17.68
C SER A 180 4.75 17.09 17.54
N GLY A 181 3.98 18.06 17.04
CA GLY A 181 4.45 19.43 16.85
C GLY A 181 5.68 19.50 15.95
N ILE A 182 6.73 20.22 16.41
CA ILE A 182 7.98 20.36 15.64
C ILE A 182 8.67 19.01 15.39
N ASN A 183 8.57 18.08 16.33
CA ASN A 183 9.15 16.73 16.19
C ASN A 183 8.49 15.91 15.08
N GLY A 184 7.26 16.27 14.69
CA GLY A 184 6.58 15.70 13.53
C GLY A 184 7.20 16.08 12.18
N LEU A 185 8.18 16.98 12.15
CA LEU A 185 8.96 17.36 10.97
C LEU A 185 10.35 16.72 10.93
N ALA A 186 10.67 15.86 11.91
CA ALA A 186 11.97 15.19 12.01
C ALA A 186 12.30 14.37 10.75
N TRP A 187 13.45 14.64 10.14
CA TRP A 187 13.92 13.94 8.95
C TRP A 187 15.27 13.27 9.18
N ASP A 188 16.24 14.05 9.60
CA ASP A 188 17.59 13.67 9.97
C ASP A 188 18.04 14.46 11.20
N GLY A 189 19.26 14.21 11.72
CA GLY A 189 19.84 14.86 12.88
C GLY A 189 19.79 13.97 14.12
N ASP A 190 20.74 14.18 15.03
CA ASP A 190 20.89 13.38 16.26
C ASP A 190 19.95 13.86 17.37
N GLU A 191 19.36 15.05 17.23
CA GLU A 191 18.39 15.66 18.12
C GLU A 191 17.00 14.99 18.08
N PHE A 192 16.71 14.18 17.03
CA PHE A 192 15.46 13.46 16.86
C PHE A 192 15.64 11.97 17.04
N ASP A 193 14.72 11.35 17.75
CA ASP A 193 14.73 9.90 17.88
C ASP A 193 14.27 9.20 16.57
N GLN A 194 14.58 7.89 16.47
CA GLN A 194 14.27 7.12 15.25
C GLN A 194 12.76 6.99 15.03
N ASP A 195 11.96 7.06 16.08
CA ASP A 195 10.50 6.98 16.00
C ASP A 195 9.89 8.24 15.40
N GLU A 196 10.45 9.40 15.73
CA GLU A 196 10.06 10.69 15.18
C GLU A 196 10.39 10.77 13.68
N LYS A 197 11.61 10.41 13.30
CA LYS A 197 12.03 10.30 11.88
C LYS A 197 11.15 9.31 11.09
N ASN A 198 10.83 8.17 11.69
CA ASN A 198 9.97 7.17 11.06
C ASN A 198 8.52 7.64 10.94
N LEU A 199 8.02 8.42 11.88
CA LEU A 199 6.67 8.99 11.82
C LEU A 199 6.53 9.95 10.64
N THR A 200 7.48 10.87 10.45
CA THR A 200 7.52 11.80 9.33
C THR A 200 7.56 11.06 7.98
N ARG A 201 8.44 10.06 7.86
CA ARG A 201 8.54 9.24 6.65
C ARG A 201 7.28 8.42 6.39
N ALA A 202 6.67 7.87 7.44
CA ALA A 202 5.41 7.15 7.32
C ALA A 202 4.26 8.05 6.86
N TRP A 203 4.17 9.26 7.38
CA TRP A 203 3.21 10.26 6.93
C TRP A 203 3.40 10.62 5.46
N LEU A 204 4.62 10.92 5.04
CA LEU A 204 4.93 11.20 3.63
C LEU A 204 4.62 10.01 2.71
N ARG A 205 4.76 8.78 3.21
CA ARG A 205 4.39 7.57 2.47
C ARG A 205 2.88 7.49 2.17
N THR A 206 2.03 8.21 2.91
CA THR A 206 0.58 8.24 2.70
C THR A 206 0.14 9.27 1.65
N LYS A 207 1.07 10.11 1.15
CA LYS A 207 0.80 11.12 0.11
C LYS A 207 1.00 10.55 -1.28
#